data_a1c2e61b78c2dfea6ec923bb1b30e6b2
#
_entry.id   a1c2e61b78c2dfea6ec923bb1b30e6b2
#
_cell.length_a   1.000
_cell.length_b   1.000
_cell.length_c   1.000
_cell.angle_alpha   90.00
_cell.angle_beta   90.00
_cell.angle_gamma   90.00
#
_symmetry.space_group_name_H-M   'P 1'
#
loop_
_entity.id
_entity.type
_entity.pdbx_description
1 polymer ?
#
loop_
_entity_poly.entity_id
_entity_poly.type
_entity_poly.pdbx_seq_one_letter_code
_entity_poly.pdbx_strand_id
1 'polypeptide(L)'
;MWDDHWCRSAARRVGEMAGPLNDLLKQARKQGMFVIHAPSSVTRFYEGTPQRKRAKAAPFAKTPVPLATAQRWGTAWCWTDAKHEGVLPIDDTDMGCSCTGDKCTVREAWTRQIATIELFPEDALTDDGQETWNLLVQRGIRHVILCGVHLNMCVLGRPFAIRQMVYLGQDVVLMRDFTDTMYNPERPPGVDHFTGTDLVVGHVERFWCPSVLSTDLTGKPPFRFAEDRRDRAAR
;
A
#
# COMPACT_ATOMS: atom_id res chain seq x y z
N MET A 1 -1.54 -5.06 4.21
CA MET A 1 -0.94 -5.27 5.56
C MET A 1 -1.07 -6.76 5.88
N TRP A 2 0.03 -7.49 5.86
CA TRP A 2 0.04 -8.93 6.17
C TRP A 2 0.20 -9.19 7.67
N ASP A 3 -0.13 -10.40 8.11
CA ASP A 3 0.00 -10.87 9.50
C ASP A 3 1.44 -11.15 9.92
N ASP A 4 2.35 -11.40 8.98
CA ASP A 4 3.79 -11.56 9.19
C ASP A 4 4.56 -11.07 7.95
N HIS A 5 5.87 -10.97 8.08
CA HIS A 5 6.79 -10.63 6.99
C HIS A 5 8.14 -11.31 7.22
N TRP A 6 8.82 -11.76 6.14
CA TRP A 6 10.13 -12.38 6.25
C TRP A 6 11.20 -11.45 6.85
N CYS A 7 11.06 -10.14 6.67
CA CYS A 7 11.91 -9.14 7.32
C CYS A 7 11.30 -8.77 8.68
N ARG A 8 11.99 -9.09 9.78
CA ARG A 8 11.51 -8.85 11.16
C ARG A 8 11.21 -7.38 11.46
N SER A 9 12.07 -6.46 10.98
CA SER A 9 11.85 -5.03 11.17
C SER A 9 10.60 -4.53 10.42
N ALA A 10 10.34 -5.04 9.21
CA ALA A 10 9.12 -4.73 8.47
C ALA A 10 7.87 -5.28 9.20
N ALA A 11 7.91 -6.54 9.67
CA ALA A 11 6.81 -7.13 10.45
C ALA A 11 6.49 -6.30 11.70
N ARG A 12 7.51 -5.83 12.42
CA ARG A 12 7.34 -4.99 13.61
C ARG A 12 6.69 -3.65 13.25
N ARG A 13 7.14 -2.93 12.21
CA ARG A 13 6.55 -1.66 11.78
C ARG A 13 5.12 -1.83 11.30
N VAL A 14 4.82 -2.91 10.57
CA VAL A 14 3.44 -3.27 10.21
C VAL A 14 2.58 -3.45 11.45
N GLY A 15 3.07 -4.17 12.46
CA GLY A 15 2.36 -4.37 13.73
C GLY A 15 2.09 -3.05 14.46
N GLU A 16 3.06 -2.14 14.50
CA GLU A 16 2.93 -0.82 15.11
C GLU A 16 1.90 0.06 14.39
N MET A 17 1.90 0.05 13.07
CA MET A 17 1.00 0.84 12.26
C MET A 17 -0.45 0.30 12.23
N ALA A 18 -0.64 -0.99 12.44
CA ALA A 18 -1.92 -1.67 12.20
C ALA A 18 -3.07 -1.14 13.07
N GLY A 19 -2.83 -0.89 14.35
CA GLY A 19 -3.85 -0.34 15.27
C GLY A 19 -4.30 1.07 14.87
N PRO A 20 -3.38 2.04 14.77
CA PRO A 20 -3.69 3.39 14.27
C PRO A 20 -4.35 3.41 12.90
N LEU A 21 -3.91 2.53 11.95
CA LEU A 21 -4.55 2.42 10.64
C LEU A 21 -5.99 1.88 10.75
N ASN A 22 -6.25 0.92 11.63
CA ASN A 22 -7.61 0.44 11.85
C ASN A 22 -8.54 1.55 12.37
N ASP A 23 -8.04 2.41 13.26
CA ASP A 23 -8.80 3.57 13.74
C ASP A 23 -9.05 4.60 12.63
N LEU A 24 -8.07 4.83 11.77
CA LEU A 24 -8.24 5.66 10.56
C LEU A 24 -9.34 5.09 9.65
N LEU A 25 -9.32 3.79 9.38
CA LEU A 25 -10.33 3.13 8.54
C LEU A 25 -11.73 3.19 9.15
N LYS A 26 -11.85 3.08 10.49
CA LYS A 26 -13.12 3.31 11.19
C LYS A 26 -13.63 4.72 10.98
N GLN A 27 -12.74 5.72 11.03
CA GLN A 27 -13.11 7.11 10.77
C GLN A 27 -13.48 7.35 9.30
N ALA A 28 -12.74 6.78 8.37
CA ALA A 28 -13.06 6.84 6.94
C ALA A 28 -14.48 6.31 6.65
N ARG A 29 -14.84 5.16 7.21
CA ARG A 29 -16.20 4.59 7.07
C ARG A 29 -17.28 5.51 7.62
N LYS A 30 -17.05 6.16 8.79
CA LYS A 30 -17.99 7.14 9.34
C LYS A 30 -18.23 8.35 8.42
N GLN A 31 -17.25 8.65 7.57
CA GLN A 31 -17.34 9.70 6.56
C GLN A 31 -17.88 9.21 5.21
N GLY A 32 -18.38 7.96 5.15
CA GLY A 32 -18.96 7.38 3.95
C GLY A 32 -17.94 6.81 2.94
N MET A 33 -16.67 6.71 3.32
CA MET A 33 -15.65 6.15 2.43
C MET A 33 -15.80 4.63 2.33
N PHE A 34 -15.67 4.11 1.12
CA PHE A 34 -15.67 2.69 0.86
C PHE A 34 -14.27 2.12 1.03
N VAL A 35 -14.13 1.08 1.85
CA VAL A 35 -12.85 0.45 2.12
C VAL A 35 -12.68 -0.82 1.29
N ILE A 36 -11.58 -0.91 0.56
CA ILE A 36 -11.14 -2.10 -0.17
C ILE A 36 -9.87 -2.62 0.47
N HIS A 37 -9.92 -3.79 1.07
CA HIS A 37 -8.75 -4.47 1.62
C HIS A 37 -8.04 -5.25 0.51
N ALA A 38 -6.73 -5.04 0.37
CA ALA A 38 -5.94 -5.68 -0.68
C ALA A 38 -4.75 -6.48 -0.10
N PRO A 39 -5.00 -7.56 0.64
CA PRO A 39 -3.95 -8.42 1.17
C PRO A 39 -3.39 -9.30 0.05
N SER A 40 -2.39 -8.79 -0.66
CA SER A 40 -1.80 -9.42 -1.85
C SER A 40 -1.43 -10.88 -1.62
N SER A 41 -1.80 -11.74 -2.58
CA SER A 41 -1.47 -13.17 -2.65
C SER A 41 -2.14 -14.07 -1.59
N VAL A 42 -2.94 -13.50 -0.69
CA VAL A 42 -3.62 -14.27 0.39
C VAL A 42 -5.13 -14.08 0.42
N THR A 43 -5.73 -13.56 -0.63
CA THR A 43 -7.18 -13.38 -0.74
C THR A 43 -7.95 -14.71 -0.62
N ARG A 44 -7.30 -15.83 -0.93
CA ARG A 44 -7.85 -17.18 -0.75
C ARG A 44 -8.28 -17.47 0.70
N PHE A 45 -7.59 -16.89 1.68
CA PHE A 45 -7.97 -17.02 3.10
C PHE A 45 -9.39 -16.49 3.36
N TYR A 46 -9.86 -15.55 2.53
CA TYR A 46 -11.14 -14.85 2.68
C TYR A 46 -12.25 -15.40 1.78
N GLU A 47 -12.01 -16.52 1.09
CA GLU A 47 -13.06 -17.15 0.29
C GLU A 47 -14.28 -17.45 1.15
N GLY A 48 -15.46 -17.11 0.64
CA GLY A 48 -16.71 -17.27 1.38
C GLY A 48 -17.11 -16.08 2.26
N THR A 49 -16.20 -15.14 2.58
CA THR A 49 -16.54 -13.93 3.34
C THR A 49 -17.43 -12.98 2.50
N PRO A 50 -18.28 -12.16 3.15
CA PRO A 50 -19.11 -11.19 2.43
C PRO A 50 -18.27 -10.19 1.62
N GLN A 51 -17.11 -9.76 2.15
CA GLN A 51 -16.20 -8.79 1.52
C GLN A 51 -15.58 -9.36 0.23
N ARG A 52 -15.15 -10.62 0.27
CA ARG A 52 -14.58 -11.29 -0.92
C ARG A 52 -15.67 -11.57 -1.97
N LYS A 53 -16.86 -12.03 -1.53
CA LYS A 53 -18.00 -12.23 -2.42
C LYS A 53 -18.42 -10.93 -3.11
N ARG A 54 -18.42 -9.80 -2.39
CA ARG A 54 -18.73 -8.48 -2.95
C ARG A 54 -17.77 -8.11 -4.08
N ALA A 55 -16.48 -8.31 -3.88
CA ALA A 55 -15.48 -8.01 -4.92
C ALA A 55 -15.70 -8.85 -6.17
N LYS A 56 -15.90 -10.17 -6.01
CA LYS A 56 -16.16 -11.09 -7.11
C LYS A 56 -17.48 -10.83 -7.84
N ALA A 57 -18.50 -10.35 -7.15
CA ALA A 57 -19.84 -10.12 -7.69
C ALA A 57 -19.99 -8.74 -8.37
N ALA A 58 -19.00 -7.86 -8.27
CA ALA A 58 -19.05 -6.55 -8.92
C ALA A 58 -19.17 -6.72 -10.45
N PRO A 59 -20.15 -6.06 -11.11
CA PRO A 59 -20.35 -6.18 -12.54
C PRO A 59 -19.09 -5.79 -13.31
N PHE A 60 -18.75 -6.56 -14.34
CA PHE A 60 -17.60 -6.25 -15.19
C PHE A 60 -17.72 -4.86 -15.80
N ALA A 61 -16.67 -4.07 -15.66
CA ALA A 61 -16.53 -2.77 -16.29
C ALA A 61 -15.25 -2.77 -17.15
N LYS A 62 -15.42 -2.37 -18.42
CA LYS A 62 -14.27 -2.24 -19.33
C LYS A 62 -13.32 -1.17 -18.82
N THR A 63 -12.03 -1.49 -18.74
CA THR A 63 -10.99 -0.53 -18.39
C THR A 63 -10.67 0.41 -19.56
N PRO A 64 -10.36 1.69 -19.31
CA PRO A 64 -10.00 2.64 -20.36
C PRO A 64 -8.66 2.31 -21.03
N VAL A 65 -7.76 1.67 -20.29
CA VAL A 65 -6.49 1.13 -20.78
C VAL A 65 -6.32 -0.30 -20.30
N PRO A 66 -5.47 -1.13 -20.95
CA PRO A 66 -5.21 -2.49 -20.49
C PRO A 66 -4.64 -2.51 -19.06
N LEU A 67 -5.06 -3.48 -18.26
CA LEU A 67 -4.44 -3.75 -16.98
C LEU A 67 -3.03 -4.36 -17.18
N ALA A 68 -2.13 -4.04 -16.27
CA ALA A 68 -0.79 -4.59 -16.27
C ALA A 68 -0.82 -6.11 -16.04
N THR A 69 -0.03 -6.81 -16.84
CA THR A 69 0.11 -8.28 -16.77
C THR A 69 1.55 -8.72 -16.55
N ALA A 70 2.49 -7.78 -16.36
CA ALA A 70 3.88 -8.10 -16.08
C ALA A 70 3.97 -8.94 -14.80
N GLN A 71 4.59 -10.12 -14.89
CA GLN A 71 4.68 -11.04 -13.75
C GLN A 71 5.98 -10.83 -12.96
N ARG A 72 5.84 -10.73 -11.66
CA ARG A 72 6.96 -10.78 -10.71
C ARG A 72 6.50 -11.59 -9.50
N TRP A 73 7.31 -12.53 -9.04
CA TRP A 73 6.96 -13.41 -7.92
C TRP A 73 5.60 -14.12 -8.07
N GLY A 74 5.29 -14.54 -9.31
CA GLY A 74 4.04 -15.24 -9.61
C GLY A 74 2.77 -14.37 -9.64
N THR A 75 2.89 -13.04 -9.48
CA THR A 75 1.74 -12.12 -9.45
C THR A 75 1.93 -10.98 -10.44
N ALA A 76 0.81 -10.39 -10.89
CA ALA A 76 0.84 -9.26 -11.80
C ALA A 76 1.31 -7.96 -11.12
N TRP A 77 2.08 -7.17 -11.87
CA TRP A 77 2.60 -5.88 -11.44
C TRP A 77 2.48 -4.85 -12.56
N CYS A 78 2.17 -3.61 -12.20
CA CYS A 78 2.21 -2.47 -13.07
C CYS A 78 3.59 -1.81 -12.99
N TRP A 79 4.41 -2.07 -14.00
CA TRP A 79 5.69 -1.39 -14.16
C TRP A 79 5.53 -0.30 -15.22
N THR A 80 6.21 0.80 -14.99
CA THR A 80 6.32 1.85 -15.97
C THR A 80 7.70 1.82 -16.62
N ASP A 81 7.83 2.43 -17.77
CA ASP A 81 9.12 2.58 -18.41
C ASP A 81 9.87 3.81 -17.85
N ALA A 82 11.18 3.87 -18.13
CA ALA A 82 12.04 4.95 -17.66
C ALA A 82 11.69 6.33 -18.24
N LYS A 83 10.79 6.41 -19.24
CA LYS A 83 10.32 7.68 -19.78
C LYS A 83 9.19 8.29 -18.98
N HIS A 84 8.45 7.45 -18.24
CA HIS A 84 7.31 7.90 -17.44
C HIS A 84 7.76 8.34 -16.04
N GLU A 85 8.56 7.54 -15.38
CA GLU A 85 9.15 7.88 -14.07
C GLU A 85 10.65 7.62 -14.07
N GLY A 86 11.40 8.36 -13.25
CA GLY A 86 12.81 8.09 -13.03
C GLY A 86 13.04 6.82 -12.19
N VAL A 87 14.32 6.47 -12.00
CA VAL A 87 14.71 5.41 -11.09
C VAL A 87 14.28 5.75 -9.67
N LEU A 88 13.87 4.76 -8.89
CA LEU A 88 13.58 4.94 -7.47
C LEU A 88 14.80 5.57 -6.76
N PRO A 89 14.58 6.50 -5.82
CA PRO A 89 15.66 7.21 -5.14
C PRO A 89 16.37 6.37 -4.07
N ILE A 90 16.02 5.10 -3.95
CA ILE A 90 16.61 4.13 -3.03
C ILE A 90 17.04 2.88 -3.80
N ASP A 91 18.08 2.20 -3.33
CA ASP A 91 18.44 0.88 -3.83
C ASP A 91 17.73 -0.20 -3.00
N ASP A 92 16.77 -0.86 -3.60
CA ASP A 92 16.00 -1.97 -3.02
C ASP A 92 16.34 -3.34 -3.65
N THR A 93 17.48 -3.44 -4.34
CA THR A 93 17.90 -4.67 -5.05
C THR A 93 18.18 -5.84 -4.10
N ASP A 94 18.46 -5.56 -2.83
CA ASP A 94 18.61 -6.53 -1.74
C ASP A 94 17.29 -6.85 -1.03
N MET A 95 16.14 -6.50 -1.62
CA MET A 95 14.80 -6.61 -1.05
C MET A 95 14.54 -5.69 0.16
N GLY A 96 15.45 -4.77 0.48
CA GLY A 96 15.26 -3.67 1.42
C GLY A 96 15.09 -4.05 2.89
N CYS A 97 15.62 -5.20 3.34
CA CYS A 97 15.54 -5.58 4.74
C CYS A 97 16.42 -4.70 5.61
N SER A 98 15.83 -3.96 6.55
CA SER A 98 16.51 -3.05 7.49
C SER A 98 16.88 -3.69 8.85
N CYS A 99 16.89 -5.01 8.95
CA CYS A 99 17.32 -5.70 10.17
C CYS A 99 18.82 -5.58 10.38
N THR A 100 19.22 -5.23 11.60
CA THR A 100 20.61 -5.31 12.07
C THR A 100 20.91 -6.70 12.62
N GLY A 101 22.16 -7.18 12.47
CA GLY A 101 22.60 -8.51 12.90
C GLY A 101 22.29 -9.58 11.86
N ASP A 102 21.75 -10.73 12.29
CA ASP A 102 21.47 -11.86 11.41
C ASP A 102 20.49 -11.47 10.30
N LYS A 103 20.89 -11.71 9.05
CA LYS A 103 20.07 -11.43 7.86
C LYS A 103 18.82 -12.27 7.87
N CYS A 104 17.70 -11.65 7.55
CA CYS A 104 16.44 -12.34 7.32
C CYS A 104 16.48 -13.09 5.97
N THR A 105 15.98 -14.32 5.95
CA THR A 105 15.85 -15.09 4.71
C THR A 105 14.53 -14.76 4.03
N VAL A 106 14.58 -14.37 2.76
CA VAL A 106 13.39 -14.11 1.94
C VAL A 106 12.57 -15.39 1.81
N ARG A 107 11.33 -15.34 2.25
CA ARG A 107 10.37 -16.44 2.19
C ARG A 107 8.95 -15.90 2.23
N GLU A 108 7.98 -16.67 1.82
CA GLU A 108 6.58 -16.37 2.08
C GLU A 108 6.27 -16.67 3.56
N ALA A 109 6.02 -15.60 4.33
CA ALA A 109 5.81 -15.68 5.77
C ALA A 109 4.36 -15.36 6.17
N TRP A 110 3.62 -14.74 5.28
CA TRP A 110 2.27 -14.24 5.52
C TRP A 110 1.21 -15.26 5.12
N THR A 111 0.08 -15.24 5.83
CA THR A 111 -1.06 -16.14 5.57
C THR A 111 -2.36 -15.38 5.31
N ARG A 112 -2.46 -14.13 5.80
CA ARG A 112 -3.66 -13.29 5.72
C ARG A 112 -3.30 -11.83 5.99
N GLN A 113 -4.30 -10.95 5.98
CA GLN A 113 -4.18 -9.60 6.52
C GLN A 113 -4.00 -9.67 8.03
N ILE A 114 -3.19 -8.77 8.61
CA ILE A 114 -3.04 -8.67 10.06
C ILE A 114 -4.42 -8.46 10.72
N ALA A 115 -4.73 -9.29 11.73
CA ALA A 115 -6.06 -9.36 12.34
C ALA A 115 -6.47 -8.06 13.05
N THR A 116 -5.51 -7.21 13.42
CA THR A 116 -5.76 -5.88 14.01
C THR A 116 -6.55 -4.97 13.07
N ILE A 117 -6.44 -5.17 11.76
CA ILE A 117 -7.24 -4.44 10.77
C ILE A 117 -8.55 -5.20 10.55
N GLU A 118 -9.62 -4.66 11.10
CA GLU A 118 -10.95 -5.25 11.06
C GLU A 118 -11.61 -5.15 9.68
N LEU A 119 -12.31 -6.21 9.30
CA LEU A 119 -13.17 -6.24 8.11
C LEU A 119 -14.61 -5.94 8.52
N PHE A 120 -15.20 -4.92 7.94
CA PHE A 120 -16.60 -4.57 8.17
C PHE A 120 -17.50 -5.18 7.09
N PRO A 121 -18.79 -5.42 7.39
CA PRO A 121 -19.70 -6.04 6.42
C PRO A 121 -19.81 -5.30 5.09
N GLU A 122 -19.65 -3.97 5.08
CA GLU A 122 -19.75 -3.10 3.90
C GLU A 122 -18.46 -3.02 3.08
N ASP A 123 -17.32 -3.47 3.61
CA ASP A 123 -16.04 -3.44 2.90
C ASP A 123 -16.00 -4.41 1.72
N ALA A 124 -15.01 -4.25 0.86
CA ALA A 124 -14.62 -5.26 -0.11
C ALA A 124 -13.21 -5.79 0.16
N LEU A 125 -12.89 -6.96 -0.38
CA LEU A 125 -11.56 -7.56 -0.28
C LEU A 125 -11.17 -8.19 -1.61
N THR A 126 -10.07 -7.69 -2.18
CA THR A 126 -9.48 -8.20 -3.43
C THR A 126 -8.05 -7.74 -3.58
N ASP A 127 -7.23 -8.50 -4.28
CA ASP A 127 -5.90 -8.12 -4.75
C ASP A 127 -5.82 -8.15 -6.29
N ASP A 128 -6.97 -8.13 -6.94
CA ASP A 128 -7.12 -8.13 -8.39
C ASP A 128 -7.48 -6.72 -8.91
N GLY A 129 -6.78 -6.29 -9.98
CA GLY A 129 -6.98 -4.96 -10.55
C GLY A 129 -8.33 -4.80 -11.26
N GLN A 130 -8.83 -5.86 -11.93
CA GLN A 130 -10.13 -5.81 -12.62
C GLN A 130 -11.28 -5.77 -11.62
N GLU A 131 -11.22 -6.58 -10.55
CA GLU A 131 -12.22 -6.56 -9.50
C GLU A 131 -12.24 -5.20 -8.79
N THR A 132 -11.05 -4.61 -8.52
CA THR A 132 -10.94 -3.25 -7.96
C THR A 132 -11.61 -2.23 -8.87
N TRP A 133 -11.29 -2.25 -10.16
CA TRP A 133 -11.91 -1.36 -11.15
C TRP A 133 -13.44 -1.52 -11.22
N ASN A 134 -13.92 -2.76 -11.25
CA ASN A 134 -15.35 -3.06 -11.24
C ASN A 134 -16.06 -2.43 -10.04
N LEU A 135 -15.47 -2.55 -8.84
CA LEU A 135 -16.01 -1.95 -7.61
C LEU A 135 -16.07 -0.43 -7.68
N LEU A 136 -14.99 0.21 -8.18
CA LEU A 136 -14.92 1.67 -8.31
C LEU A 136 -15.99 2.18 -9.29
N VAL A 137 -16.12 1.55 -10.45
CA VAL A 137 -17.13 1.93 -11.47
C VAL A 137 -18.55 1.70 -10.95
N GLN A 138 -18.82 0.54 -10.35
CA GLN A 138 -20.14 0.22 -9.78
C GLN A 138 -20.61 1.26 -8.76
N ARG A 139 -19.67 1.87 -8.02
CA ARG A 139 -19.97 2.84 -6.96
C ARG A 139 -19.76 4.29 -7.38
N GLY A 140 -19.39 4.54 -8.64
CA GLY A 140 -19.10 5.89 -9.13
C GLY A 140 -17.93 6.56 -8.41
N ILE A 141 -16.97 5.77 -7.89
CA ILE A 141 -15.81 6.28 -7.16
C ILE A 141 -14.75 6.75 -8.16
N ARG A 142 -14.28 7.98 -7.99
CA ARG A 142 -13.18 8.58 -8.77
C ARG A 142 -11.96 8.91 -7.92
N HIS A 143 -12.15 9.18 -6.64
CA HIS A 143 -11.08 9.56 -5.71
C HIS A 143 -10.66 8.36 -4.90
N VAL A 144 -9.38 8.01 -4.96
CA VAL A 144 -8.83 6.81 -4.31
C VAL A 144 -7.67 7.22 -3.40
N ILE A 145 -7.79 6.91 -2.12
CA ILE A 145 -6.70 7.08 -1.16
C ILE A 145 -6.00 5.74 -0.99
N LEU A 146 -4.69 5.70 -1.25
CA LEU A 146 -3.84 4.52 -1.07
C LEU A 146 -3.05 4.65 0.24
N CYS A 147 -3.04 3.56 1.03
CA CYS A 147 -2.25 3.44 2.25
C CYS A 147 -1.80 1.99 2.46
N GLY A 148 -0.88 1.78 3.39
CA GLY A 148 -0.35 0.45 3.71
C GLY A 148 1.06 0.24 3.17
N VAL A 149 1.49 -1.01 3.00
CA VAL A 149 2.89 -1.37 2.76
C VAL A 149 3.07 -2.37 1.61
N HIS A 150 4.22 -2.38 0.94
CA HIS A 150 5.30 -1.40 1.09
C HIS A 150 5.24 -0.44 -0.09
N LEU A 151 5.59 0.83 0.15
CA LEU A 151 5.38 1.91 -0.82
C LEU A 151 6.12 1.67 -2.14
N ASN A 152 7.42 1.30 -2.07
CA ASN A 152 8.24 1.01 -3.27
C ASN A 152 7.87 -0.30 -3.98
N MET A 153 6.94 -1.08 -3.43
CA MET A 153 6.52 -2.38 -3.96
C MET A 153 5.01 -2.40 -4.25
N CYS A 154 4.21 -3.02 -3.37
CA CYS A 154 2.79 -3.27 -3.60
C CYS A 154 1.97 -1.99 -3.77
N VAL A 155 2.23 -0.96 -2.94
CA VAL A 155 1.46 0.29 -2.96
C VAL A 155 1.72 1.09 -4.24
N LEU A 156 2.91 0.99 -4.81
CA LEU A 156 3.23 1.64 -6.08
C LEU A 156 2.86 0.78 -7.30
N GLY A 157 3.11 -0.53 -7.24
CA GLY A 157 3.20 -1.37 -8.43
C GLY A 157 2.13 -2.46 -8.61
N ARG A 158 1.24 -2.70 -7.66
CA ARG A 158 0.19 -3.71 -7.87
C ARG A 158 -0.91 -3.22 -8.81
N PRO A 159 -1.67 -4.12 -9.48
CA PRO A 159 -2.73 -3.73 -10.42
C PRO A 159 -3.92 -2.98 -9.80
N PHE A 160 -4.01 -2.93 -8.49
CA PHE A 160 -4.98 -2.15 -7.71
C PHE A 160 -4.37 -0.91 -7.05
N ALA A 161 -3.12 -0.58 -7.35
CA ALA A 161 -2.32 0.40 -6.64
C ALA A 161 -2.01 1.65 -7.50
N ILE A 162 -1.11 2.51 -7.02
CA ILE A 162 -0.91 3.88 -7.53
C ILE A 162 -0.77 3.92 -9.05
N ARG A 163 0.23 3.23 -9.64
CA ARG A 163 0.50 3.31 -11.09
C ARG A 163 -0.71 2.93 -11.91
N GLN A 164 -1.31 1.79 -11.60
CA GLN A 164 -2.44 1.29 -12.37
C GLN A 164 -3.67 2.18 -12.23
N MET A 165 -3.97 2.67 -11.01
CA MET A 165 -5.12 3.53 -10.79
C MET A 165 -4.96 4.88 -11.50
N VAL A 166 -3.75 5.46 -11.53
CA VAL A 166 -3.45 6.67 -12.30
C VAL A 166 -3.63 6.42 -13.81
N TYR A 167 -3.13 5.30 -14.35
CA TYR A 167 -3.34 4.93 -15.75
C TYR A 167 -4.82 4.72 -16.10
N LEU A 168 -5.63 4.26 -15.14
CA LEU A 168 -7.08 4.13 -15.30
C LEU A 168 -7.83 5.46 -15.17
N GLY A 169 -7.13 6.58 -14.93
CA GLY A 169 -7.71 7.91 -14.82
C GLY A 169 -8.40 8.20 -13.50
N GLN A 170 -8.03 7.47 -12.43
CA GLN A 170 -8.51 7.77 -11.09
C GLN A 170 -7.73 8.95 -10.48
N ASP A 171 -8.41 9.74 -9.67
CA ASP A 171 -7.80 10.79 -8.84
C ASP A 171 -7.20 10.12 -7.61
N VAL A 172 -5.92 9.77 -7.68
CA VAL A 172 -5.21 9.01 -6.64
C VAL A 172 -4.52 9.95 -5.67
N VAL A 173 -4.54 9.59 -4.39
CA VAL A 173 -3.80 10.28 -3.31
C VAL A 173 -3.12 9.23 -2.43
N LEU A 174 -1.86 9.47 -2.07
CA LEU A 174 -1.13 8.65 -1.11
C LEU A 174 -1.33 9.19 0.33
N MET A 175 -1.75 8.34 1.26
CA MET A 175 -1.72 8.65 2.70
C MET A 175 -0.29 8.41 3.22
N ARG A 176 0.52 9.49 3.24
CA ARG A 176 1.97 9.40 3.42
C ARG A 176 2.45 8.96 4.79
N ASP A 177 1.66 9.22 5.83
CA ASP A 177 1.97 8.82 7.20
C ASP A 177 1.46 7.40 7.55
N PHE A 178 0.71 6.76 6.64
CA PHE A 178 0.29 5.37 6.75
C PHE A 178 0.88 4.51 5.64
N THR A 179 2.20 4.66 5.42
CA THR A 179 2.99 3.80 4.52
C THR A 179 4.39 3.56 5.09
N ASP A 180 5.07 2.58 4.54
CA ASP A 180 6.46 2.24 4.85
C ASP A 180 7.12 1.66 3.60
N THR A 181 8.45 1.73 3.50
CA THR A 181 9.20 1.14 2.38
C THR A 181 9.97 -0.10 2.80
N MET A 182 10.28 -0.97 1.86
CA MET A 182 11.38 -1.92 2.01
C MET A 182 12.66 -1.21 1.58
N TYR A 183 13.40 -0.71 2.56
CA TYR A 183 14.67 -0.02 2.36
C TYR A 183 15.67 -0.40 3.45
N ASN A 184 16.86 -0.78 3.02
CA ASN A 184 18.00 -1.05 3.88
C ASN A 184 18.90 0.19 3.96
N PRO A 185 19.06 0.84 5.15
CA PRO A 185 19.93 2.02 5.31
C PRO A 185 21.39 1.82 4.91
N GLU A 186 21.87 0.58 4.83
CA GLU A 186 23.23 0.25 4.36
C GLU A 186 23.36 0.32 2.82
N ARG A 187 22.24 0.49 2.11
CA ARG A 187 22.20 0.62 0.65
C ARG A 187 22.06 2.09 0.23
N PRO A 188 22.49 2.46 -0.98
CA PRO A 188 22.27 3.81 -1.49
C PRO A 188 20.81 4.28 -1.32
N PRO A 189 20.60 5.54 -0.91
CA PRO A 189 21.57 6.62 -0.70
C PRO A 189 22.24 6.66 0.69
N GLY A 190 22.08 5.64 1.54
CA GLY A 190 22.75 5.55 2.83
C GLY A 190 22.17 6.50 3.90
N VAL A 191 20.86 6.71 3.88
CA VAL A 191 20.12 7.53 4.85
C VAL A 191 19.37 6.64 5.84
N ASP A 192 18.84 7.21 6.93
CA ASP A 192 18.00 6.45 7.84
C ASP A 192 16.74 5.92 7.11
N HIS A 193 16.15 4.85 7.67
CA HIS A 193 15.02 4.14 7.05
C HIS A 193 13.84 5.05 6.70
N PHE A 194 13.50 5.97 7.60
CA PHE A 194 12.33 6.84 7.42
C PHE A 194 12.62 7.98 6.44
N THR A 195 13.85 8.46 6.36
CA THR A 195 14.30 9.36 5.28
C THR A 195 14.22 8.64 3.93
N GLY A 196 14.60 7.36 3.86
CA GLY A 196 14.42 6.54 2.66
C GLY A 196 12.97 6.44 2.24
N THR A 197 12.05 6.27 3.20
CA THR A 197 10.61 6.30 2.92
C THR A 197 10.15 7.66 2.38
N ASP A 198 10.60 8.77 2.97
CA ASP A 198 10.26 10.11 2.48
C ASP A 198 10.78 10.38 1.07
N LEU A 199 11.96 9.86 0.72
CA LEU A 199 12.47 9.94 -0.66
C LEU A 199 11.54 9.24 -1.65
N VAL A 200 11.01 8.06 -1.29
CA VAL A 200 10.05 7.36 -2.15
C VAL A 200 8.70 8.08 -2.19
N VAL A 201 8.25 8.68 -1.08
CA VAL A 201 7.06 9.56 -1.08
C VAL A 201 7.26 10.72 -2.05
N GLY A 202 8.40 11.42 -2.00
CA GLY A 202 8.74 12.50 -2.93
C GLY A 202 8.79 12.04 -4.40
N HIS A 203 9.25 10.81 -4.66
CA HIS A 203 9.19 10.21 -5.98
C HIS A 203 7.74 10.00 -6.45
N VAL A 204 6.86 9.50 -5.58
CA VAL A 204 5.44 9.33 -5.88
C VAL A 204 4.78 10.69 -6.16
N GLU A 205 5.04 11.70 -5.33
CA GLU A 205 4.51 13.07 -5.50
C GLU A 205 4.96 13.70 -6.82
N ARG A 206 6.18 13.43 -7.24
CA ARG A 206 6.75 13.97 -8.48
C ARG A 206 6.17 13.34 -9.73
N PHE A 207 5.93 12.03 -9.73
CA PHE A 207 5.65 11.29 -10.96
C PHE A 207 4.22 10.74 -11.04
N TRP A 208 3.52 10.58 -9.91
CA TRP A 208 2.28 9.81 -9.89
C TRP A 208 1.09 10.57 -9.31
N CYS A 209 1.14 10.94 -8.04
CA CYS A 209 -0.01 11.53 -7.36
C CYS A 209 0.39 12.34 -6.13
N PRO A 210 -0.42 13.32 -5.71
CA PRO A 210 -0.20 14.02 -4.46
C PRO A 210 -0.29 13.09 -3.25
N SER A 211 0.22 13.55 -2.11
CA SER A 211 0.02 12.89 -0.82
C SER A 211 -0.75 13.77 0.15
N VAL A 212 -1.36 13.12 1.15
CA VAL A 212 -2.05 13.75 2.29
C VAL A 212 -1.58 13.12 3.60
N LEU A 213 -1.83 13.80 4.69
CA LEU A 213 -1.66 13.27 6.04
C LEU A 213 -3.00 12.77 6.59
N SER A 214 -2.94 11.79 7.48
CA SER A 214 -4.13 11.30 8.19
C SER A 214 -4.82 12.38 9.01
N THR A 215 -4.11 13.44 9.37
CA THR A 215 -4.66 14.65 10.02
C THR A 215 -5.81 15.24 9.23
N ASP A 216 -5.73 15.25 7.89
CA ASP A 216 -6.77 15.82 7.03
C ASP A 216 -8.09 15.04 7.13
N LEU A 217 -8.03 13.78 7.50
CA LEU A 217 -9.21 12.92 7.70
C LEU A 217 -9.65 12.84 9.15
N THR A 218 -8.73 12.88 10.10
CA THR A 218 -8.98 12.56 11.52
C THR A 218 -8.97 13.79 12.43
N GLY A 219 -8.34 14.88 12.02
CA GLY A 219 -8.03 16.04 12.88
C GLY A 219 -6.99 15.75 13.97
N LYS A 220 -6.43 14.55 14.02
CA LYS A 220 -5.40 14.13 14.99
C LYS A 220 -4.00 14.32 14.40
N PRO A 221 -2.95 14.40 15.25
CA PRO A 221 -1.57 14.38 14.76
C PRO A 221 -1.31 13.16 13.85
N PRO A 222 -0.46 13.32 12.81
CA PRO A 222 -0.15 12.23 11.91
C PRO A 222 0.51 11.07 12.64
N PHE A 223 0.29 9.86 12.13
CA PHE A 223 0.97 8.67 12.64
C PHE A 223 2.48 8.78 12.42
N ARG A 224 3.24 8.29 13.39
CA ARG A 224 4.69 8.22 13.34
C ARG A 224 5.18 6.97 14.06
N PHE A 225 6.11 6.27 13.43
CA PHE A 225 6.77 5.12 14.05
C PHE A 225 7.57 5.53 15.29
N ALA A 226 7.57 4.72 16.34
CA ALA A 226 8.28 4.99 17.60
C ALA A 226 9.80 5.12 17.40
N GLU A 227 10.34 4.44 16.39
CA GLU A 227 11.77 4.51 16.03
C GLU A 227 12.12 5.74 15.20
N ASP A 228 11.17 6.43 14.62
CA ASP A 228 11.42 7.65 13.86
C ASP A 228 11.72 8.82 14.82
N ARG A 229 12.99 9.06 15.07
CA ARG A 229 13.49 10.09 16.00
C ARG A 229 13.85 11.40 15.31
N ARG A 230 13.58 11.54 14.02
CA ARG A 230 13.88 12.78 13.29
C ARG A 230 13.05 13.94 13.85
N ASP A 231 13.63 15.15 13.85
CA ASP A 231 12.97 16.33 14.38
C ASP A 231 11.67 16.66 13.62
N ARG A 232 10.62 17.04 14.36
CA ARG A 232 9.31 17.40 13.81
C ARG A 232 9.30 18.73 13.05
N ALA A 233 10.33 19.56 13.23
CA ALA A 233 10.41 20.91 12.67
C ALA A 233 10.83 20.98 11.19
N ALA A 234 11.17 19.85 10.54
CA ALA A 234 11.74 19.80 9.19
C ALA A 234 10.74 19.28 8.12
N ARG A 235 9.41 19.37 8.34
CA ARG A 235 8.40 18.93 7.36
C ARG A 235 7.34 19.97 7.12
#